data_f22efb9e2a6dc179f82d3fe4da61027b
#
_entry.id   f22efb9e2a6dc179f82d3fe4da61027b
#
_cell.length_a   1.000
_cell.length_b   1.000
_cell.length_c   1.000
_cell.angle_alpha   90.00
_cell.angle_beta   90.00
_cell.angle_gamma   90.00
#
_symmetry.space_group_name_H-M   'P 1'
#
loop_
_entity.id
_entity.type
_entity.pdbx_description
1 polymer ?
#
loop_
_entity_poly.entity_id
_entity_poly.type
_entity_poly.pdbx_seq_one_letter_code
_entity_poly.pdbx_strand_id
1 'polypeptide(L)'
;MVACLLHDIGYVRGILKDDDADGYVVDAAGGKVKLPRGSSDAALLMHHVDRSILFALDRLGTIDVFDAKRIARAIECTRFPVSIPPQDEQIEEEGSLLRAADLIGQLGDPHYLRKANALYYEFEEAGVNRQLGYGSPADLVDLYPQFYWNSVSPRVQTAIRYLNVTASGRQWIANLYSNVFRAERDVSLSGPQH
;
A
#
# COMPACT_ATOMS: atom_id res chain seq x y z
N MET A 1 -4.11 2.29 -15.29
CA MET A 1 -5.22 1.39 -14.88
C MET A 1 -4.74 -0.05 -14.61
N VAL A 2 -4.01 -0.71 -15.52
CA VAL A 2 -3.53 -2.09 -15.27
C VAL A 2 -2.67 -2.20 -14.01
N ALA A 3 -1.74 -1.26 -13.78
CA ALA A 3 -0.94 -1.24 -12.56
C ALA A 3 -1.79 -1.18 -11.28
N CYS A 4 -2.92 -0.46 -11.28
CA CYS A 4 -3.85 -0.44 -10.13
C CYS A 4 -4.48 -1.80 -9.82
N LEU A 5 -4.64 -2.66 -10.84
CA LEU A 5 -5.19 -4.01 -10.64
C LEU A 5 -4.14 -5.00 -10.15
N LEU A 6 -2.86 -4.71 -10.42
CA LEU A 6 -1.78 -5.67 -10.20
C LEU A 6 -0.84 -5.31 -9.05
N HIS A 7 -0.91 -4.08 -8.49
CA HIS A 7 0.08 -3.63 -7.52
C HIS A 7 0.15 -4.49 -6.25
N ASP A 8 -0.96 -5.11 -5.85
CA ASP A 8 -1.08 -5.97 -4.68
C ASP A 8 -1.17 -7.47 -4.99
N ILE A 9 -1.10 -7.86 -6.27
CA ILE A 9 -1.22 -9.28 -6.65
C ILE A 9 -0.14 -10.15 -6.00
N GLY A 10 0.99 -9.55 -5.62
CA GLY A 10 2.10 -10.22 -4.96
C GLY A 10 1.79 -10.80 -3.58
N TYR A 11 0.70 -10.38 -2.93
CA TYR A 11 0.20 -11.02 -1.72
C TYR A 11 -0.34 -12.43 -1.97
N VAL A 12 -0.78 -12.73 -3.18
CA VAL A 12 -1.40 -14.02 -3.50
C VAL A 12 -0.33 -15.13 -3.53
N ARG A 13 -0.51 -16.14 -2.70
CA ARG A 13 0.36 -17.31 -2.63
C ARG A 13 0.17 -18.19 -3.86
N GLY A 14 1.27 -18.71 -4.39
CA GLY A 14 1.25 -19.55 -5.59
C GLY A 14 0.97 -18.78 -6.88
N ILE A 15 1.03 -17.44 -6.87
CA ILE A 15 0.79 -16.61 -8.06
C ILE A 15 1.96 -16.65 -9.05
N LEU A 16 3.18 -16.81 -8.56
CA LEU A 16 4.37 -16.97 -9.39
C LEU A 16 4.61 -18.45 -9.70
N LYS A 17 5.05 -18.72 -10.93
CA LYS A 17 5.22 -20.10 -11.44
C LYS A 17 6.20 -20.96 -10.63
N ASP A 18 7.17 -20.30 -9.98
CA ASP A 18 8.21 -20.97 -9.20
C ASP A 18 7.91 -20.96 -7.68
N ASP A 19 6.71 -20.50 -7.26
CA ASP A 19 6.21 -20.70 -5.91
C ASP A 19 5.92 -22.20 -5.69
N ASP A 20 6.47 -22.80 -4.62
CA ASP A 20 6.33 -24.22 -4.34
C ASP A 20 6.38 -24.54 -2.82
N ALA A 21 6.58 -25.81 -2.49
CA ALA A 21 6.68 -26.28 -1.09
C ALA A 21 7.92 -25.75 -0.36
N ASP A 22 8.96 -25.33 -1.10
CA ASP A 22 10.19 -24.76 -0.52
C ASP A 22 10.05 -23.28 -0.19
N GLY A 23 9.07 -22.59 -0.77
CA GLY A 23 8.76 -21.21 -0.44
C GLY A 23 8.18 -20.40 -1.59
N TYR A 24 8.01 -19.12 -1.31
CA TYR A 24 7.46 -18.14 -2.24
C TYR A 24 8.59 -17.27 -2.81
N VAL A 25 8.63 -17.13 -4.13
CA VAL A 25 9.63 -16.30 -4.82
C VAL A 25 9.47 -14.84 -4.42
N VAL A 26 10.58 -14.17 -4.09
CA VAL A 26 10.57 -12.78 -3.59
C VAL A 26 11.42 -11.82 -4.39
N ASP A 27 12.25 -12.33 -5.32
CA ASP A 27 13.12 -11.49 -6.16
C ASP A 27 13.37 -12.11 -7.53
N ALA A 28 13.94 -11.32 -8.43
CA ALA A 28 14.24 -11.75 -9.81
C ALA A 28 15.40 -12.79 -9.90
N ALA A 29 16.17 -12.96 -8.84
CA ALA A 29 17.22 -13.98 -8.77
C ALA A 29 16.66 -15.36 -8.36
N GLY A 30 15.36 -15.45 -8.07
CA GLY A 30 14.69 -16.68 -7.63
C GLY A 30 14.84 -16.95 -6.14
N GLY A 31 15.22 -15.96 -5.35
CA GLY A 31 15.22 -16.05 -3.90
C GLY A 31 13.82 -16.37 -3.37
N LYS A 32 13.73 -17.23 -2.35
CA LYS A 32 12.45 -17.66 -1.77
C LYS A 32 12.38 -17.37 -0.28
N VAL A 33 11.17 -17.03 0.17
CA VAL A 33 10.85 -16.92 1.61
C VAL A 33 9.91 -18.06 2.00
N LYS A 34 10.18 -18.68 3.14
CA LYS A 34 9.32 -19.69 3.75
C LYS A 34 8.50 -19.04 4.85
N LEU A 35 7.19 -19.05 4.69
CA LEU A 35 6.31 -18.46 5.68
C LEU A 35 6.02 -19.43 6.83
N PRO A 36 5.87 -18.96 8.07
CA PRO A 36 5.43 -19.76 9.20
C PRO A 36 4.08 -20.43 8.91
N ARG A 37 3.88 -21.63 9.46
CA ARG A 37 2.60 -22.33 9.35
C ARG A 37 1.49 -21.51 10.01
N GLY A 38 0.41 -21.27 9.29
CA GLY A 38 -0.75 -20.51 9.78
C GLY A 38 -0.63 -18.99 9.63
N SER A 39 0.49 -18.50 9.03
CA SER A 39 0.60 -17.08 8.70
C SER A 39 -0.46 -16.67 7.68
N SER A 40 -0.89 -15.41 7.75
CA SER A 40 -1.77 -14.78 6.76
C SER A 40 -0.97 -14.35 5.51
N ASP A 41 -1.67 -13.83 4.49
CA ASP A 41 -1.00 -13.27 3.31
C ASP A 41 -0.23 -11.99 3.64
N ALA A 42 -0.53 -11.32 4.76
CA ALA A 42 0.21 -10.18 5.27
C ALA A 42 1.69 -10.49 5.56
N ALA A 43 2.05 -11.75 5.81
CA ALA A 43 3.45 -12.18 5.93
C ALA A 43 4.27 -11.92 4.65
N LEU A 44 3.63 -11.70 3.48
CA LEU A 44 4.28 -11.30 2.24
C LEU A 44 4.38 -9.77 2.06
N LEU A 45 3.93 -8.96 3.03
CA LEU A 45 3.91 -7.50 2.96
C LEU A 45 5.26 -6.90 2.52
N MET A 46 6.37 -7.39 3.05
CA MET A 46 7.70 -6.89 2.69
C MET A 46 8.14 -7.29 1.28
N HIS A 47 7.44 -8.21 0.63
CA HIS A 47 7.80 -8.80 -0.65
C HIS A 47 6.75 -8.57 -1.75
N HIS A 48 5.53 -8.11 -1.39
CA HIS A 48 4.40 -8.07 -2.32
C HIS A 48 4.67 -7.20 -3.56
N VAL A 49 5.39 -6.08 -3.41
CA VAL A 49 5.70 -5.19 -4.54
C VAL A 49 6.63 -5.90 -5.53
N ASP A 50 7.72 -6.54 -5.06
CA ASP A 50 8.63 -7.29 -5.91
C ASP A 50 7.91 -8.43 -6.62
N ARG A 51 7.06 -9.16 -5.90
CA ARG A 51 6.24 -10.25 -6.45
C ARG A 51 5.22 -9.75 -7.47
N SER A 52 4.60 -8.60 -7.23
CA SER A 52 3.69 -7.95 -8.19
C SER A 52 4.41 -7.53 -9.47
N ILE A 53 5.62 -7.01 -9.35
CA ILE A 53 6.48 -6.66 -10.49
C ILE A 53 6.84 -7.91 -11.29
N LEU A 54 7.29 -8.98 -10.62
CA LEU A 54 7.62 -10.25 -11.27
C LEU A 54 6.41 -10.83 -12.03
N PHE A 55 5.24 -10.81 -11.39
CA PHE A 55 4.00 -11.24 -12.03
C PHE A 55 3.66 -10.39 -13.26
N ALA A 56 3.74 -9.08 -13.16
CA ALA A 56 3.45 -8.17 -14.27
C ALA A 56 4.40 -8.40 -15.44
N LEU A 57 5.70 -8.56 -15.18
CA LEU A 57 6.70 -8.81 -16.22
C LEU A 57 6.50 -10.17 -16.89
N ASP A 58 6.21 -11.23 -16.12
CA ASP A 58 5.98 -12.57 -16.66
C ASP A 58 4.68 -12.64 -17.49
N ARG A 59 3.58 -12.11 -16.97
CA ARG A 59 2.27 -12.23 -17.58
C ARG A 59 2.00 -11.25 -18.72
N LEU A 60 2.50 -10.04 -18.62
CA LEU A 60 2.26 -8.99 -19.62
C LEU A 60 3.40 -8.86 -20.62
N GLY A 61 4.61 -9.36 -20.31
CA GLY A 61 5.79 -9.21 -21.16
C GLY A 61 5.69 -9.89 -22.52
N THR A 62 4.76 -10.84 -22.69
CA THR A 62 4.47 -11.54 -23.96
C THR A 62 3.28 -10.96 -24.72
N ILE A 63 2.64 -9.92 -24.19
CA ILE A 63 1.41 -9.33 -24.77
C ILE A 63 1.75 -7.94 -25.31
N ASP A 64 1.86 -7.80 -26.62
CA ASP A 64 2.34 -6.60 -27.31
C ASP A 64 1.56 -5.30 -26.97
N VAL A 65 0.30 -5.42 -26.54
CA VAL A 65 -0.54 -4.26 -26.18
C VAL A 65 -0.14 -3.61 -24.86
N PHE A 66 0.68 -4.28 -24.04
CA PHE A 66 1.11 -3.78 -22.73
C PHE A 66 2.61 -3.47 -22.69
N ASP A 67 2.96 -2.31 -22.19
CA ASP A 67 4.33 -2.05 -21.74
C ASP A 67 4.51 -2.56 -20.30
N ALA A 68 4.88 -3.83 -20.18
CA ALA A 68 5.05 -4.50 -18.89
C ALA A 68 6.11 -3.81 -18.00
N LYS A 69 7.17 -3.25 -18.62
CA LYS A 69 8.22 -2.53 -17.88
C LYS A 69 7.70 -1.21 -17.30
N ARG A 70 6.87 -0.47 -18.06
CA ARG A 70 6.22 0.76 -17.58
C ARG A 70 5.26 0.46 -16.43
N ILE A 71 4.47 -0.63 -16.56
CA ILE A 71 3.57 -1.09 -15.49
C ILE A 71 4.37 -1.46 -14.23
N ALA A 72 5.44 -2.22 -14.37
CA ALA A 72 6.32 -2.62 -13.27
C ALA A 72 6.93 -1.40 -12.54
N ARG A 73 7.38 -0.38 -13.29
CA ARG A 73 7.90 0.86 -12.70
C ARG A 73 6.83 1.64 -11.93
N ALA A 74 5.59 1.68 -12.44
CA ALA A 74 4.48 2.29 -11.71
C ALA A 74 4.17 1.54 -10.41
N ILE A 75 4.17 0.19 -10.44
CA ILE A 75 3.97 -0.65 -9.26
C ILE A 75 5.06 -0.38 -8.21
N GLU A 76 6.32 -0.24 -8.62
CA GLU A 76 7.42 0.08 -7.69
C GLU A 76 7.15 1.36 -6.87
N CYS A 77 6.41 2.32 -7.43
CA CYS A 77 6.06 3.54 -6.73
C CYS A 77 5.10 3.34 -5.54
N THR A 78 4.44 2.18 -5.40
CA THR A 78 3.58 1.87 -4.24
C THR A 78 4.36 1.33 -3.05
N ARG A 79 5.65 1.03 -3.20
CA ARG A 79 6.49 0.49 -2.11
C ARG A 79 6.50 1.40 -0.89
N PHE A 80 6.29 0.78 0.28
CA PHE A 80 6.33 1.45 1.58
C PHE A 80 7.34 0.76 2.51
N PRO A 81 8.13 1.49 3.29
CA PRO A 81 8.35 2.93 3.24
C PRO A 81 8.98 3.39 1.92
N VAL A 82 8.81 4.64 1.59
CA VAL A 82 8.99 5.24 0.25
C VAL A 82 10.30 4.86 -0.42
N SER A 83 10.20 4.28 -1.62
CA SER A 83 11.32 4.12 -2.55
C SER A 83 11.76 5.44 -3.20
N ILE A 84 12.96 5.45 -3.77
CA ILE A 84 13.51 6.58 -4.53
C ILE A 84 12.57 6.89 -5.73
N PRO A 85 12.24 8.17 -5.98
CA PRO A 85 11.43 8.53 -7.14
C PRO A 85 12.09 8.04 -8.44
N PRO A 86 11.33 7.57 -9.43
CA PRO A 86 11.86 7.28 -10.75
C PRO A 86 12.42 8.54 -11.39
N GLN A 87 13.49 8.40 -12.17
CA GLN A 87 14.16 9.53 -12.86
C GLN A 87 13.42 10.00 -14.12
N ASP A 88 12.35 9.32 -14.51
CA ASP A 88 11.53 9.62 -15.69
C ASP A 88 10.26 10.33 -15.24
N GLU A 89 10.06 11.59 -15.62
CA GLU A 89 8.93 12.43 -15.22
C GLU A 89 7.55 11.80 -15.50
N GLN A 90 7.40 11.13 -16.65
CA GLN A 90 6.11 10.50 -17.00
C GLN A 90 5.80 9.30 -16.10
N ILE A 91 6.83 8.52 -15.77
CA ILE A 91 6.69 7.38 -14.86
C ILE A 91 6.47 7.89 -13.44
N GLU A 92 7.13 8.98 -13.07
CA GLU A 92 6.94 9.64 -11.78
C GLU A 92 5.50 10.11 -11.62
N GLU A 93 4.90 10.71 -12.65
CA GLU A 93 3.49 11.14 -12.63
C GLU A 93 2.54 9.94 -12.49
N GLU A 94 2.69 8.90 -13.32
CA GLU A 94 1.85 7.71 -13.27
C GLU A 94 2.01 6.93 -11.96
N GLY A 95 3.23 6.76 -11.50
CA GLY A 95 3.53 6.10 -10.23
C GLY A 95 3.00 6.89 -9.04
N SER A 96 3.08 8.20 -9.09
CA SER A 96 2.51 9.09 -8.07
C SER A 96 0.99 9.01 -8.02
N LEU A 97 0.32 8.93 -9.19
CA LEU A 97 -1.13 8.73 -9.25
C LEU A 97 -1.53 7.34 -8.73
N LEU A 98 -0.78 6.30 -9.06
CA LEU A 98 -1.03 4.96 -8.54
C LEU A 98 -0.88 4.92 -7.01
N ARG A 99 0.20 5.45 -6.48
CA ARG A 99 0.43 5.57 -5.03
C ARG A 99 -0.68 6.37 -4.35
N ALA A 100 -1.10 7.47 -4.96
CA ALA A 100 -2.19 8.28 -4.42
C ALA A 100 -3.52 7.52 -4.43
N ALA A 101 -3.80 6.75 -5.48
CA ALA A 101 -5.00 5.92 -5.58
C ALA A 101 -5.02 4.82 -4.51
N ASP A 102 -3.89 4.15 -4.27
CA ASP A 102 -3.70 3.17 -3.21
C ASP A 102 -3.95 3.80 -1.82
N LEU A 103 -3.24 4.88 -1.49
CA LEU A 103 -3.41 5.61 -0.22
C LEU A 103 -4.85 6.09 0.00
N ILE A 104 -5.50 6.64 -1.02
CA ILE A 104 -6.89 7.11 -0.91
C ILE A 104 -7.83 5.91 -0.78
N GLY A 105 -7.60 4.83 -1.52
CA GLY A 105 -8.39 3.61 -1.44
C GLY A 105 -8.40 3.00 -0.03
N GLN A 106 -7.26 3.00 0.64
CA GLN A 106 -7.13 2.51 2.00
C GLN A 106 -7.66 3.51 3.03
N LEU A 107 -7.14 4.75 3.02
CA LEU A 107 -7.39 5.74 4.07
C LEU A 107 -8.74 6.46 3.92
N GLY A 108 -9.33 6.48 2.72
CA GLY A 108 -10.66 6.99 2.43
C GLY A 108 -11.79 5.97 2.64
N ASP A 109 -11.49 4.76 3.08
CA ASP A 109 -12.51 3.79 3.51
C ASP A 109 -13.27 4.36 4.73
N PRO A 110 -14.61 4.47 4.69
CA PRO A 110 -15.37 5.01 5.81
C PRO A 110 -15.20 4.19 7.10
N HIS A 111 -14.69 2.97 7.01
CA HIS A 111 -14.41 2.08 8.14
C HIS A 111 -12.92 1.97 8.48
N TYR A 112 -12.06 2.83 7.93
CA TYR A 112 -10.61 2.75 8.12
C TYR A 112 -10.21 2.64 9.60
N LEU A 113 -10.71 3.53 10.46
CA LEU A 113 -10.36 3.50 11.89
C LEU A 113 -10.81 2.23 12.61
N ARG A 114 -11.88 1.57 12.13
CA ARG A 114 -12.31 0.25 12.66
C ARG A 114 -11.39 -0.87 12.19
N LYS A 115 -10.76 -0.72 11.03
CA LYS A 115 -9.83 -1.69 10.45
C LYS A 115 -8.42 -1.54 10.98
N ALA A 116 -8.10 -0.44 11.66
CA ALA A 116 -6.76 -0.15 12.19
C ALA A 116 -6.25 -1.28 13.11
N ASN A 117 -7.14 -1.91 13.89
CA ASN A 117 -6.77 -3.05 14.72
C ASN A 117 -6.30 -4.26 13.89
N ALA A 118 -6.99 -4.59 12.80
CA ALA A 118 -6.56 -5.66 11.89
C ALA A 118 -5.24 -5.31 11.21
N LEU A 119 -5.11 -4.08 10.73
CA LEU A 119 -3.88 -3.58 10.11
C LEU A 119 -2.66 -3.65 11.06
N TYR A 120 -2.86 -3.37 12.36
CA TYR A 120 -1.79 -3.52 13.35
C TYR A 120 -1.28 -4.96 13.40
N TYR A 121 -2.17 -5.96 13.42
CA TYR A 121 -1.75 -7.36 13.46
C TYR A 121 -1.11 -7.83 12.14
N GLU A 122 -1.53 -7.31 11.01
CA GLU A 122 -0.86 -7.54 9.72
C GLU A 122 0.57 -6.97 9.73
N PHE A 123 0.75 -5.77 10.26
CA PHE A 123 2.06 -5.14 10.45
C PHE A 123 2.92 -5.90 11.47
N GLU A 124 2.31 -6.44 12.53
CA GLU A 124 3.03 -7.25 13.51
C GLU A 124 3.56 -8.54 12.88
N GLU A 125 2.73 -9.22 12.09
CA GLU A 125 3.11 -10.43 11.38
C GLU A 125 4.27 -10.19 10.40
N ALA A 126 4.28 -9.03 9.73
CA ALA A 126 5.33 -8.61 8.81
C ALA A 126 6.56 -7.98 9.49
N GLY A 127 6.51 -7.75 10.82
CA GLY A 127 7.58 -7.09 11.58
C GLY A 127 7.68 -5.57 11.37
N VAL A 128 6.67 -4.97 10.73
CA VAL A 128 6.63 -3.53 10.40
C VAL A 128 6.40 -2.65 11.64
N ASN A 129 5.59 -3.12 12.61
CA ASN A 129 5.33 -2.36 13.84
C ASN A 129 6.62 -1.97 14.56
N ARG A 130 7.58 -2.88 14.65
CA ARG A 130 8.89 -2.60 15.26
C ARG A 130 9.64 -1.49 14.53
N GLN A 131 9.56 -1.45 13.19
CA GLN A 131 10.24 -0.43 12.38
C GLN A 131 9.57 0.93 12.52
N LEU A 132 8.23 0.96 12.65
CA LEU A 132 7.43 2.18 12.78
C LEU A 132 7.27 2.64 14.24
N GLY A 133 7.69 1.83 15.22
CA GLY A 133 7.59 2.15 16.65
C GLY A 133 6.18 1.98 17.22
N TYR A 134 5.33 1.17 16.59
CA TYR A 134 3.99 0.86 17.11
C TYR A 134 4.05 -0.26 18.14
N GLY A 135 3.62 0.01 19.36
CA GLY A 135 3.55 -0.95 20.48
C GLY A 135 2.14 -1.54 20.68
N SER A 136 1.12 -0.90 20.09
CA SER A 136 -0.28 -1.31 20.24
C SER A 136 -1.13 -0.87 19.04
N PRO A 137 -2.32 -1.47 18.83
CA PRO A 137 -3.28 -0.96 17.85
C PRO A 137 -3.71 0.49 18.08
N ALA A 138 -3.68 0.97 19.33
CA ALA A 138 -4.01 2.35 19.67
C ALA A 138 -2.98 3.32 19.06
N ASP A 139 -1.69 2.99 19.10
CA ASP A 139 -0.63 3.84 18.54
C ASP A 139 -0.85 4.10 17.04
N LEU A 140 -1.36 3.10 16.32
CA LEU A 140 -1.64 3.25 14.89
C LEU A 140 -2.75 4.27 14.64
N VAL A 141 -3.76 4.33 15.51
CA VAL A 141 -4.85 5.32 15.43
C VAL A 141 -4.37 6.70 15.90
N ASP A 142 -3.63 6.75 17.01
CA ASP A 142 -3.18 8.01 17.62
C ASP A 142 -2.15 8.72 16.75
N LEU A 143 -1.29 7.99 16.07
CA LEU A 143 -0.27 8.53 15.16
C LEU A 143 -0.78 8.75 13.73
N TYR A 144 -1.99 8.26 13.40
CA TYR A 144 -2.57 8.41 12.07
C TYR A 144 -2.69 9.85 11.57
N PRO A 145 -3.15 10.85 12.37
CA PRO A 145 -3.20 12.23 11.92
C PRO A 145 -1.82 12.78 11.53
N GLN A 146 -0.80 12.52 12.34
CA GLN A 146 0.57 12.93 12.04
C GLN A 146 1.09 12.26 10.76
N PHE A 147 0.86 10.96 10.59
CA PHE A 147 1.21 10.24 9.37
C PHE A 147 0.48 10.82 8.16
N TYR A 148 -0.81 11.12 8.30
CA TYR A 148 -1.60 11.70 7.22
C TYR A 148 -1.02 13.05 6.77
N TRP A 149 -0.82 13.99 7.68
CA TRP A 149 -0.35 15.34 7.32
C TRP A 149 1.08 15.35 6.79
N ASN A 150 1.97 14.55 7.37
CA ASN A 150 3.38 14.55 7.00
C ASN A 150 3.69 13.68 5.77
N SER A 151 2.98 12.56 5.60
CA SER A 151 3.32 11.56 4.61
C SER A 151 2.29 11.39 3.50
N VAL A 152 1.00 11.47 3.81
CA VAL A 152 -0.08 11.21 2.84
C VAL A 152 -0.49 12.47 2.10
N SER A 153 -0.83 13.52 2.84
CA SER A 153 -1.38 14.77 2.28
C SER A 153 -0.56 15.33 1.12
N PRO A 154 0.77 15.43 1.18
CA PRO A 154 1.57 15.93 0.05
C PRO A 154 1.47 15.04 -1.20
N ARG A 155 1.25 13.74 -1.02
CA ARG A 155 1.25 12.74 -2.11
C ARG A 155 -0.08 12.59 -2.81
N VAL A 156 -1.19 12.98 -2.18
CA VAL A 156 -2.54 12.80 -2.74
C VAL A 156 -3.10 14.05 -3.43
N GLN A 157 -2.42 15.20 -3.38
CA GLN A 157 -2.94 16.48 -3.87
C GLN A 157 -3.33 16.46 -5.36
N THR A 158 -2.49 15.85 -6.20
CA THR A 158 -2.80 15.73 -7.63
C THR A 158 -4.01 14.83 -7.87
N ALA A 159 -4.10 13.70 -7.20
CA ALA A 159 -5.23 12.78 -7.31
C ALA A 159 -6.54 13.40 -6.82
N ILE A 160 -6.51 14.22 -5.77
CA ILE A 160 -7.68 14.96 -5.26
C ILE A 160 -8.29 15.85 -6.36
N ARG A 161 -7.46 16.49 -7.21
CA ARG A 161 -7.97 17.30 -8.33
C ARG A 161 -8.80 16.48 -9.31
N TYR A 162 -8.34 15.26 -9.64
CA TYR A 162 -9.10 14.35 -10.51
C TYR A 162 -10.38 13.84 -9.84
N LEU A 163 -10.31 13.46 -8.57
CA LEU A 163 -11.47 12.98 -7.81
C LEU A 163 -12.56 14.03 -7.68
N ASN A 164 -12.21 15.31 -7.54
CA ASN A 164 -13.19 16.41 -7.43
C ASN A 164 -14.14 16.53 -8.63
N VAL A 165 -13.79 15.96 -9.77
CA VAL A 165 -14.59 16.03 -10.99
C VAL A 165 -15.89 15.21 -10.88
N THR A 166 -15.92 14.17 -10.05
CA THR A 166 -17.06 13.27 -9.92
C THR A 166 -17.70 13.31 -8.52
N ALA A 167 -18.99 12.97 -8.44
CA ALA A 167 -19.68 12.86 -7.15
C ALA A 167 -19.06 11.77 -6.26
N SER A 168 -18.73 10.60 -6.84
CA SER A 168 -18.08 9.52 -6.14
C SER A 168 -16.69 9.93 -5.65
N GLY A 169 -15.89 10.60 -6.47
CA GLY A 169 -14.57 11.08 -6.06
C GLY A 169 -14.62 12.08 -4.90
N ARG A 170 -15.59 13.01 -4.93
CA ARG A 170 -15.82 13.93 -3.80
C ARG A 170 -16.20 13.19 -2.52
N GLN A 171 -16.94 12.07 -2.62
CA GLN A 171 -17.26 11.24 -1.46
C GLN A 171 -15.99 10.59 -0.85
N TRP A 172 -15.08 10.06 -1.68
CA TRP A 172 -13.81 9.52 -1.23
C TRP A 172 -12.95 10.58 -0.53
N ILE A 173 -12.90 11.79 -1.07
CA ILE A 173 -12.21 12.93 -0.44
C ILE A 173 -12.83 13.27 0.93
N ALA A 174 -14.16 13.33 1.00
CA ALA A 174 -14.86 13.61 2.25
C ALA A 174 -14.59 12.55 3.31
N ASN A 175 -14.59 11.26 2.94
CA ASN A 175 -14.28 10.17 3.83
C ASN A 175 -12.83 10.25 4.34
N LEU A 176 -11.87 10.53 3.43
CA LEU A 176 -10.47 10.66 3.75
C LEU A 176 -10.25 11.72 4.86
N TYR A 177 -10.78 12.93 4.67
CA TYR A 177 -10.69 13.99 5.68
C TYR A 177 -11.48 13.66 6.95
N SER A 178 -12.66 13.05 6.82
CA SER A 178 -13.46 12.63 7.97
C SER A 178 -12.70 11.67 8.89
N ASN A 179 -11.98 10.70 8.33
CA ASN A 179 -11.17 9.76 9.11
C ASN A 179 -10.05 10.47 9.87
N VAL A 180 -9.36 11.42 9.23
CA VAL A 180 -8.30 12.20 9.89
C VAL A 180 -8.85 13.03 11.05
N PHE A 181 -9.90 13.82 10.80
CA PHE A 181 -10.48 14.68 11.85
C PHE A 181 -11.12 13.90 13.00
N ARG A 182 -11.66 12.70 12.71
CA ARG A 182 -12.16 11.81 13.77
C ARG A 182 -11.02 11.31 14.66
N ALA A 183 -9.91 10.87 14.07
CA ALA A 183 -8.74 10.44 14.83
C ALA A 183 -8.15 11.60 15.67
N GLU A 184 -7.99 12.80 15.10
CA GLU A 184 -7.53 13.99 15.83
C GLU A 184 -8.41 14.31 17.05
N ARG A 185 -9.73 14.24 16.85
CA ARG A 185 -10.67 14.50 17.95
C ARG A 185 -10.58 13.41 19.02
N ASP A 186 -10.49 12.15 18.64
CA ASP A 186 -10.46 11.04 19.57
C ASP A 186 -9.16 11.07 20.40
N VAL A 187 -8.02 11.39 19.81
CA VAL A 187 -6.77 11.69 20.53
C VAL A 187 -6.94 12.83 21.53
N SER A 188 -7.57 13.94 21.11
CA SER A 188 -7.79 15.12 21.97
C SER A 188 -8.70 14.82 23.16
N LEU A 189 -9.65 13.90 23.01
CA LEU A 189 -10.58 13.51 24.08
C LEU A 189 -10.02 12.46 25.03
N SER A 190 -9.11 11.62 24.56
CA SER A 190 -8.50 10.55 25.36
C SER A 190 -7.49 11.06 26.39
N GLY A 191 -7.05 12.33 26.27
CA GLY A 191 -6.01 12.92 27.11
C GLY A 191 -4.62 12.30 26.85
N PRO A 192 -3.60 12.74 27.62
CA PRO A 192 -2.26 12.20 27.46
C PRO A 192 -2.25 10.71 27.84
N GLN A 193 -1.89 9.87 26.87
CA GLN A 193 -1.64 8.45 27.08
C GLN A 193 -0.23 8.31 27.67
N HIS A 194 -0.11 7.69 28.84
CA HIS A 194 1.15 7.42 29.53
C HIS A 194 1.67 6.05 29.20
#